data_21b8f8481b2b70a9f92548b3774542c0
#
_entry.id   21b8f8481b2b70a9f92548b3774542c0
#
_cell.length_a   1.000
_cell.length_b   1.000
_cell.length_c   1.000
_cell.angle_alpha   90.00
_cell.angle_beta   90.00
_cell.angle_gamma   90.00
#
_symmetry.space_group_name_H-M   'P 1'
#
loop_
_entity.id
_entity.type
_entity.pdbx_description
1 polymer ?
#
loop_
_entity_poly.entity_id
_entity_poly.type
_entity_poly.pdbx_seq_one_letter_code
_entity_poly.pdbx_strand_id
1 'polypeptide(L)'
;MPVQRPADPHELALAATRKAVAAVTADPHTTSQVQGAGDEYTVDIHYSLDVDAVRAFAKEFHGDVSVCRVEYQDDAVDVNAKALVDGVQVTAWTRVPVAEATAKGLAVPA
;
A
#
# COMPACT_ATOMS: atom_id res chain seq x y z
N MET A 1 -3.44 17.37 -36.06
CA MET A 1 -3.86 16.82 -34.76
C MET A 1 -2.70 16.12 -34.11
N PRO A 2 -2.33 16.49 -32.89
CA PRO A 2 -1.27 15.75 -32.21
C PRO A 2 -1.74 14.33 -31.92
N VAL A 3 -0.88 13.37 -32.20
CA VAL A 3 -1.13 11.98 -31.85
C VAL A 3 -0.94 11.85 -30.34
N GLN A 4 -1.99 11.46 -29.63
CA GLN A 4 -1.86 11.16 -28.21
C GLN A 4 -1.11 9.84 -28.06
N ARG A 5 0.02 9.90 -27.41
CA ARG A 5 0.70 8.68 -26.99
C ARG A 5 -0.05 8.03 -25.85
N PRO A 6 -0.22 6.70 -25.85
CA PRO A 6 -0.68 6.03 -24.64
C PRO A 6 0.28 6.34 -23.51
N ALA A 7 -0.27 6.54 -22.32
CA ALA A 7 0.53 6.81 -21.13
C ALA A 7 1.47 5.62 -20.86
N ASP A 8 2.73 5.92 -20.52
CA ASP A 8 3.71 4.92 -20.15
C ASP A 8 3.24 4.27 -18.83
N PRO A 9 3.13 2.94 -18.76
CA PRO A 9 2.75 2.25 -17.53
C PRO A 9 3.59 2.61 -16.31
N HIS A 10 4.91 2.81 -16.50
CA HIS A 10 5.79 3.25 -15.41
C HIS A 10 5.45 4.66 -14.93
N GLU A 11 5.18 5.58 -15.84
CA GLU A 11 4.76 6.94 -15.49
C GLU A 11 3.41 6.94 -14.75
N LEU A 12 2.47 6.09 -15.16
CA LEU A 12 1.20 5.92 -14.45
C LEU A 12 1.43 5.40 -13.03
N ALA A 13 2.34 4.45 -12.84
CA ALA A 13 2.69 3.93 -11.53
C ALA A 13 3.32 5.01 -10.65
N LEU A 14 4.20 5.83 -11.18
CA LEU A 14 4.80 6.96 -10.45
C LEU A 14 3.74 8.01 -10.07
N ALA A 15 2.83 8.32 -10.97
CA ALA A 15 1.74 9.25 -10.68
C ALA A 15 0.80 8.71 -9.60
N ALA A 16 0.47 7.41 -9.66
CA ALA A 16 -0.35 6.75 -8.64
C ALA A 16 0.35 6.76 -7.27
N THR A 17 1.67 6.53 -7.25
CA THR A 17 2.47 6.61 -6.03
C THR A 17 2.37 8.01 -5.40
N ARG A 18 2.58 9.06 -6.20
CA ARG A 18 2.49 10.44 -5.70
C ARG A 18 1.11 10.77 -5.16
N LYS A 19 0.07 10.34 -5.86
CA LYS A 19 -1.32 10.58 -5.43
C LYS A 19 -1.62 9.85 -4.11
N ALA A 20 -1.21 8.60 -3.99
CA ALA A 20 -1.42 7.80 -2.79
C ALA A 20 -0.66 8.38 -1.59
N VAL A 21 0.59 8.79 -1.77
CA VAL A 21 1.41 9.39 -0.72
C VAL A 21 0.81 10.73 -0.27
N ALA A 22 0.37 11.56 -1.22
CA ALA A 22 -0.21 12.87 -0.91
C ALA A 22 -1.52 12.76 -0.12
N ALA A 23 -2.27 11.68 -0.26
CA ALA A 23 -3.55 11.48 0.42
C ALA A 23 -3.40 11.09 1.89
N VAL A 24 -2.21 10.67 2.31
CA VAL A 24 -1.93 10.23 3.68
C VAL A 24 -0.98 11.23 4.32
N THR A 25 -1.31 11.69 5.54
CA THR A 25 -0.49 12.70 6.23
C THR A 25 0.87 12.17 6.70
N ALA A 26 0.96 10.86 6.96
CA ALA A 26 2.22 10.26 7.40
C ALA A 26 3.19 10.12 6.21
N ASP A 27 4.48 10.31 6.47
CA ASP A 27 5.51 10.08 5.47
C ASP A 27 5.78 8.59 5.31
N PRO A 28 5.83 8.07 4.07
CA PRO A 28 6.21 6.68 3.87
C PRO A 28 7.70 6.46 4.15
N HIS A 29 8.03 5.25 4.60
CA HIS A 29 9.42 4.84 4.77
C HIS A 29 10.06 4.55 3.40
N THR A 30 9.38 3.77 2.57
CA THR A 30 9.82 3.47 1.20
C THR A 30 8.61 3.37 0.27
N THR A 31 8.86 3.64 -1.01
CA THR A 31 7.91 3.37 -2.08
C THR A 31 8.63 2.60 -3.18
N SER A 32 7.92 1.69 -3.83
CA SER A 32 8.47 0.96 -4.98
C SER A 32 7.42 0.73 -6.04
N GLN A 33 7.86 0.70 -7.30
CA GLN A 33 7.06 0.35 -8.46
C GLN A 33 7.64 -0.94 -9.02
N VAL A 34 6.84 -2.00 -9.04
CA VAL A 34 7.29 -3.32 -9.45
C VAL A 34 6.60 -3.70 -10.76
N GLN A 35 7.39 -3.99 -11.77
CA GLN A 35 6.87 -4.48 -13.04
C GLN A 35 6.46 -5.95 -12.90
N GLY A 36 5.21 -6.22 -13.22
CA GLY A 36 4.68 -7.58 -13.27
C GLY A 36 4.78 -8.18 -14.64
N ALA A 37 3.94 -9.18 -14.91
CA ALA A 37 3.84 -9.79 -16.23
C ALA A 37 3.31 -8.75 -17.23
N GLY A 38 3.96 -8.66 -18.42
CA GLY A 38 3.62 -7.65 -19.42
C GLY A 38 4.10 -6.25 -19.00
N ASP A 39 3.31 -5.23 -19.33
CA ASP A 39 3.64 -3.83 -19.03
C ASP A 39 2.97 -3.31 -17.75
N GLU A 40 2.39 -4.19 -16.96
CA GLU A 40 1.70 -3.79 -15.74
C GLU A 40 2.69 -3.51 -14.61
N TYR A 41 2.42 -2.45 -13.85
CA TYR A 41 3.15 -2.13 -12.63
C TYR A 41 2.22 -2.20 -11.44
N THR A 42 2.75 -2.66 -10.30
CA THR A 42 2.12 -2.51 -9.00
C THR A 42 2.97 -1.58 -8.15
N VAL A 43 2.34 -0.92 -7.19
CA VAL A 43 3.01 0.03 -6.30
C VAL A 43 2.90 -0.49 -4.88
N ASP A 44 4.03 -0.49 -4.17
CA ASP A 44 4.09 -0.79 -2.75
C ASP A 44 4.54 0.45 -1.98
N ILE A 45 3.81 0.79 -0.93
CA ILE A 45 4.14 1.91 -0.06
C ILE A 45 4.28 1.36 1.36
N HIS A 46 5.49 1.42 1.90
CA HIS A 46 5.78 0.95 3.25
C HIS A 46 5.76 2.12 4.24
N TYR A 47 4.92 2.01 5.26
CA TYR A 47 4.91 2.91 6.41
C TYR A 47 5.55 2.21 7.60
N SER A 48 6.48 2.88 8.26
CA SER A 48 7.19 2.27 9.39
C SER A 48 6.34 2.32 10.66
N LEU A 49 5.98 1.14 11.20
CA LEU A 49 5.25 1.01 12.46
C LEU A 49 4.01 1.91 12.55
N ASP A 50 3.23 1.99 11.46
CA ASP A 50 2.12 2.96 11.37
C ASP A 50 0.86 2.33 10.76
N VAL A 51 0.07 1.70 11.62
CA VAL A 51 -1.22 1.12 11.25
C VAL A 51 -2.19 2.20 10.77
N ASP A 52 -2.17 3.37 11.40
CA ASP A 52 -3.09 4.46 11.06
C ASP A 52 -2.87 4.97 9.65
N ALA A 53 -1.63 4.99 9.16
CA ALA A 53 -1.32 5.38 7.78
C ALA A 53 -1.94 4.39 6.77
N VAL A 54 -1.86 3.08 7.04
CA VAL A 54 -2.46 2.05 6.20
C VAL A 54 -3.98 2.20 6.18
N ARG A 55 -4.59 2.45 7.33
CA ARG A 55 -6.04 2.69 7.43
C ARG A 55 -6.47 3.96 6.72
N ALA A 56 -5.67 5.03 6.80
CA ALA A 56 -5.95 6.28 6.09
C ALA A 56 -5.94 6.08 4.58
N PHE A 57 -4.96 5.32 4.08
CA PHE A 57 -4.92 4.94 2.68
C PHE A 57 -6.16 4.14 2.27
N ALA A 58 -6.53 3.12 3.05
CA ALA A 58 -7.70 2.30 2.77
C ALA A 58 -8.98 3.14 2.73
N LYS A 59 -9.14 4.07 3.65
CA LYS A 59 -10.30 4.95 3.71
C LYS A 59 -10.39 5.86 2.48
N GLU A 60 -9.27 6.45 2.07
CA GLU A 60 -9.24 7.39 0.95
C GLU A 60 -9.53 6.69 -0.39
N PHE A 61 -9.00 5.51 -0.59
CA PHE A 61 -9.09 4.80 -1.87
C PHE A 61 -10.03 3.59 -1.85
N HIS A 62 -10.84 3.46 -0.80
CA HIS A 62 -11.81 2.37 -0.65
C HIS A 62 -11.17 0.98 -0.71
N GLY A 63 -9.98 0.85 -0.10
CA GLY A 63 -9.28 -0.43 -0.01
C GLY A 63 -9.71 -1.24 1.21
N ASP A 64 -9.41 -2.52 1.16
CA ASP A 64 -9.65 -3.43 2.28
C ASP A 64 -8.37 -3.62 3.08
N VAL A 65 -8.47 -3.53 4.41
CA VAL A 65 -7.35 -3.79 5.31
C VAL A 65 -7.32 -5.27 5.65
N SER A 66 -6.16 -5.89 5.49
CA SER A 66 -5.94 -7.27 5.88
C SER A 66 -4.72 -7.40 6.78
N VAL A 67 -4.70 -8.43 7.61
CA VAL A 67 -3.63 -8.71 8.56
C VAL A 67 -3.10 -10.11 8.30
N CYS A 68 -1.79 -10.23 8.11
CA CYS A 68 -1.12 -11.50 7.85
C CYS A 68 0.01 -11.71 8.85
N ARG A 69 0.13 -12.93 9.40
CA ARG A 69 1.29 -13.26 10.23
C ARG A 69 2.56 -13.32 9.38
N VAL A 70 3.65 -12.88 9.98
CA VAL A 70 4.98 -12.99 9.38
C VAL A 70 5.53 -14.39 9.70
N GLU A 71 5.88 -15.16 8.67
CA GLU A 71 6.27 -16.57 8.82
C GLU A 71 7.46 -16.79 9.75
N TYR A 72 8.39 -15.85 9.78
CA TYR A 72 9.65 -15.98 10.53
C TYR A 72 9.71 -15.08 11.77
N GLN A 73 8.60 -14.44 12.14
CA GLN A 73 8.50 -13.59 13.33
C GLN A 73 7.15 -13.82 14.02
N ASP A 74 7.16 -14.61 15.08
CA ASP A 74 5.93 -15.04 15.76
C ASP A 74 5.15 -13.89 16.40
N ASP A 75 5.83 -12.79 16.73
CA ASP A 75 5.25 -11.63 17.41
C ASP A 75 4.91 -10.47 16.49
N ALA A 76 5.04 -10.64 15.19
CA ALA A 76 4.80 -9.59 14.21
C ALA A 76 3.73 -9.97 13.20
N VAL A 77 3.04 -8.96 12.71
CA VAL A 77 2.07 -9.08 11.63
C VAL A 77 2.31 -8.00 10.59
N ASP A 78 1.97 -8.30 9.34
CA ASP A 78 1.88 -7.33 8.28
C ASP A 78 0.42 -6.87 8.15
N VAL A 79 0.22 -5.57 8.24
CA VAL A 79 -1.06 -4.91 8.01
C VAL A 79 -0.98 -4.26 6.65
N ASN A 80 -1.89 -4.61 5.75
CA ASN A 80 -1.85 -4.07 4.40
C ASN A 80 -3.24 -3.72 3.89
N ALA A 81 -3.28 -2.79 2.96
CA ALA A 81 -4.48 -2.37 2.26
C ALA A 81 -4.16 -2.25 0.78
N LYS A 82 -5.00 -2.85 -0.05
CA LYS A 82 -4.87 -2.80 -1.51
C LYS A 82 -6.02 -2.00 -2.10
N ALA A 83 -5.71 -1.13 -3.03
CA ALA A 83 -6.71 -0.35 -3.75
C ALA A 83 -6.21 -0.01 -5.15
N LEU A 84 -7.14 0.34 -6.03
CA LEU A 84 -6.82 0.89 -7.33
C LEU A 84 -6.73 2.41 -7.22
N VAL A 85 -5.61 2.98 -7.63
CA VAL A 85 -5.39 4.42 -7.69
C VAL A 85 -5.18 4.78 -9.17
N ASP A 86 -6.19 5.40 -9.76
CA ASP A 86 -6.19 5.71 -11.21
C ASP A 86 -5.88 4.50 -12.08
N GLY A 87 -6.44 3.34 -11.70
CA GLY A 87 -6.26 2.08 -12.42
C GLY A 87 -4.99 1.30 -12.08
N VAL A 88 -4.14 1.83 -11.22
CA VAL A 88 -2.90 1.15 -10.79
C VAL A 88 -3.12 0.51 -9.42
N GLN A 89 -2.77 -0.76 -9.30
CA GLN A 89 -2.85 -1.45 -8.01
C GLN A 89 -1.78 -0.92 -7.06
N VAL A 90 -2.22 -0.38 -5.93
CA VAL A 90 -1.34 0.15 -4.88
C VAL A 90 -1.60 -0.61 -3.58
N THR A 91 -0.54 -1.05 -2.94
CA THR A 91 -0.59 -1.67 -1.62
C THR A 91 0.14 -0.78 -0.63
N ALA A 92 -0.57 -0.28 0.38
CA ALA A 92 0.04 0.36 1.54
C ALA A 92 0.20 -0.69 2.63
N TRP A 93 1.36 -0.74 3.30
CA TRP A 93 1.57 -1.76 4.31
C TRP A 93 2.52 -1.30 5.41
N THR A 94 2.40 -1.96 6.55
CA THR A 94 3.29 -1.76 7.69
C THR A 94 3.46 -3.10 8.42
N ARG A 95 4.59 -3.27 9.08
CA ARG A 95 4.83 -4.41 9.95
C ARG A 95 4.89 -3.93 11.39
N VAL A 96 4.06 -4.53 12.24
CA VAL A 96 3.95 -4.13 13.65
C VAL A 96 3.91 -5.36 14.55
N PRO A 97 4.25 -5.21 15.84
CA PRO A 97 4.02 -6.29 16.81
C PRO A 97 2.54 -6.66 16.90
N VAL A 98 2.26 -7.93 17.16
CA VAL A 98 0.89 -8.43 17.37
C VAL A 98 0.17 -7.59 18.42
N ALA A 99 0.85 -7.25 19.50
CA ALA A 99 0.27 -6.44 20.58
C ALA A 99 -0.23 -5.07 20.08
N GLU A 100 0.50 -4.43 19.16
CA GLU A 100 0.08 -3.15 18.60
C GLU A 100 -1.11 -3.30 17.67
N ALA A 101 -1.12 -4.31 16.82
CA ALA A 101 -2.26 -4.60 15.95
C ALA A 101 -3.52 -4.85 16.77
N THR A 102 -3.42 -5.63 17.84
CA THR A 102 -4.52 -5.90 18.76
C THR A 102 -5.00 -4.62 19.46
N ALA A 103 -4.07 -3.79 19.92
CA ALA A 103 -4.38 -2.51 20.55
C ALA A 103 -5.12 -1.55 19.61
N LYS A 104 -4.85 -1.65 18.31
CA LYS A 104 -5.54 -0.89 17.26
C LYS A 104 -6.86 -1.52 16.82
N GLY A 105 -7.30 -2.59 17.47
CA GLY A 105 -8.57 -3.22 17.17
C GLY A 105 -8.59 -4.13 15.95
N LEU A 106 -7.41 -4.54 15.47
CA LEU A 106 -7.30 -5.44 14.32
C LEU A 106 -7.42 -6.90 14.77
N ALA A 107 -8.14 -7.70 13.99
CA ALA A 107 -8.21 -9.13 14.20
C ALA A 107 -6.91 -9.76 13.66
N VAL A 108 -6.18 -10.45 14.54
CA VAL A 108 -4.94 -11.12 14.18
C VAL A 108 -5.25 -12.59 13.93
N PRO A 109 -4.89 -13.14 12.75
CA PRO A 109 -5.13 -14.56 12.46
C PRO A 109 -4.33 -15.47 13.39
N ALA A 110 -4.92 -16.60 13.71
CA ALA A 110 -4.32 -17.61 14.58
C ALA A 110 -3.08 -18.25 13.95
#